data_bb7004c85ca640ea2adea8d1a0849ecf
#
_entry.id   bb7004c85ca640ea2adea8d1a0849ecf
#
_cell.length_a   1.000
_cell.length_b   1.000
_cell.length_c   1.000
_cell.angle_alpha   90.00
_cell.angle_beta   90.00
_cell.angle_gamma   90.00
#
_symmetry.space_group_name_H-M   'P 1'
#
loop_
_entity.id
_entity.type
_entity.pdbx_description
1 polymer ?
#
loop_
_entity_poly.entity_id
_entity_poly.type
_entity_poly.pdbx_seq_one_letter_code
_entity_poly.pdbx_strand_id
1 'polypeptide(L)'
;MRKLAAREALINVTYGIYRVSDAPGSPFDQFAEALLRAGEGAYLRGDSVLALFGLADVNPRKIRVVAPKRTRAKMPAFMDVSGPPRGEVPNLTRYEGLLAMRVADAILDCRGRIERDRLLEAARDARKEGLVTRVEYARLQRELRRAASGQAERSTS
;
A
#
# COMPACT_ATOMS: atom_id res chain seq x y z
N MET A 1 12.37 15.34 6.55
CA MET A 1 11.61 15.62 7.75
C MET A 1 10.40 16.52 7.52
N ARG A 2 10.51 17.46 6.59
CA ARG A 2 9.35 18.31 6.24
C ARG A 2 8.16 17.50 5.74
N LYS A 3 8.40 16.44 4.96
CA LYS A 3 7.33 15.57 4.47
C LYS A 3 6.62 14.88 5.61
N LEU A 4 7.37 14.44 6.62
CA LEU A 4 6.81 13.74 7.75
C LEU A 4 5.92 14.65 8.58
N ALA A 5 6.37 15.88 8.84
CA ALA A 5 5.59 16.85 9.60
C ALA A 5 4.30 17.22 8.87
N ALA A 6 4.37 17.40 7.55
CA ALA A 6 3.18 17.71 6.76
C ALA A 6 2.17 16.56 6.79
N ARG A 7 2.65 15.34 6.70
CA ARG A 7 1.78 14.16 6.76
C ARG A 7 1.15 13.99 8.14
N GLU A 8 1.91 14.21 9.18
CA GLU A 8 1.38 14.17 10.55
C GLU A 8 0.27 15.20 10.72
N ALA A 9 0.46 16.38 10.20
CA ALA A 9 -0.57 17.42 10.26
C ALA A 9 -1.82 16.97 9.50
N LEU A 10 -1.67 16.33 8.34
CA LEU A 10 -2.80 15.82 7.58
C LEU A 10 -3.54 14.71 8.33
N ILE A 11 -2.80 13.80 8.96
CA ILE A 11 -3.42 12.75 9.75
C ILE A 11 -4.19 13.35 10.91
N ASN A 12 -3.59 14.29 11.63
CA ASN A 12 -4.24 14.92 12.76
C ASN A 12 -5.51 15.64 12.34
N VAL A 13 -5.49 16.27 11.18
CA VAL A 13 -6.67 16.91 10.63
C VAL A 13 -7.74 15.89 10.26
N THR A 14 -7.33 14.79 9.62
CA THR A 14 -8.25 13.75 9.17
C THR A 14 -8.93 13.04 10.33
N TYR A 15 -8.15 12.67 11.34
CA TYR A 15 -8.68 12.00 12.54
C TYR A 15 -9.16 12.97 13.59
N GLY A 16 -8.85 14.25 13.43
CA GLY A 16 -9.39 15.28 14.26
C GLY A 16 -10.83 15.52 13.90
N ILE A 17 -11.25 16.71 13.89
CA ILE A 17 -12.65 17.02 13.75
C ILE A 17 -12.98 17.59 12.37
N TYR A 18 -11.96 17.98 11.62
CA TYR A 18 -12.19 18.62 10.35
C TYR A 18 -11.05 18.34 9.37
N ARG A 19 -11.34 18.54 8.12
CA ARG A 19 -10.35 18.51 7.07
C ARG A 19 -9.87 19.91 6.77
N VAL A 20 -8.61 20.01 6.45
CA VAL A 20 -8.09 21.26 5.93
C VAL A 20 -8.69 21.46 4.54
N SER A 21 -9.38 22.53 4.36
CA SER A 21 -10.12 22.80 3.14
C SER A 21 -9.25 22.94 1.90
N ASP A 22 -7.98 23.22 2.08
CA ASP A 22 -7.05 23.41 0.98
C ASP A 22 -6.50 22.11 0.41
N ALA A 23 -6.84 20.97 1.00
CA ALA A 23 -6.38 19.67 0.51
C ALA A 23 -7.52 18.72 0.18
N PRO A 24 -8.66 19.18 -0.37
CA PRO A 24 -9.72 18.27 -0.73
C PRO A 24 -9.24 17.36 -1.86
N GLY A 25 -9.41 16.05 -1.68
CA GLY A 25 -8.97 15.11 -2.67
C GLY A 25 -7.50 14.77 -2.60
N SER A 26 -6.80 15.18 -1.55
CA SER A 26 -5.44 14.70 -1.32
C SER A 26 -5.47 13.17 -1.25
N PRO A 27 -4.54 12.47 -1.93
CA PRO A 27 -4.51 11.01 -1.88
C PRO A 27 -4.45 10.49 -0.45
N PHE A 28 -3.75 11.19 0.43
CA PHE A 28 -3.63 10.82 1.82
C PHE A 28 -4.98 10.82 2.53
N ASP A 29 -5.79 11.84 2.30
CA ASP A 29 -7.13 11.92 2.88
C ASP A 29 -8.02 10.80 2.39
N GLN A 30 -7.90 10.43 1.13
CA GLN A 30 -8.68 9.34 0.55
C GLN A 30 -8.30 8.01 1.18
N PHE A 31 -7.02 7.77 1.45
CA PHE A 31 -6.58 6.56 2.13
C PHE A 31 -7.15 6.48 3.53
N ALA A 32 -7.12 7.57 4.26
CA ALA A 32 -7.66 7.62 5.61
C ALA A 32 -9.18 7.36 5.60
N GLU A 33 -9.89 7.98 4.68
CA GLU A 33 -11.32 7.77 4.53
C GLU A 33 -11.65 6.32 4.19
N ALA A 34 -10.87 5.73 3.28
CA ALA A 34 -11.08 4.34 2.89
C ALA A 34 -10.94 3.40 4.08
N LEU A 35 -9.93 3.61 4.91
CA LEU A 35 -9.73 2.78 6.10
C LEU A 35 -10.85 2.95 7.11
N LEU A 36 -11.33 4.17 7.31
CA LEU A 36 -12.45 4.42 8.21
C LEU A 36 -13.71 3.70 7.73
N ARG A 37 -13.98 3.76 6.44
CA ARG A 37 -15.17 3.11 5.86
C ARG A 37 -15.08 1.58 5.90
N ALA A 38 -13.87 1.04 5.75
CA ALA A 38 -13.67 -0.40 5.76
C ALA A 38 -13.77 -1.01 7.16
N GLY A 39 -13.61 -0.19 8.20
CA GLY A 39 -13.84 -0.61 9.56
C GLY A 39 -12.59 -0.88 10.36
N GLU A 40 -12.81 -1.30 11.60
CA GLU A 40 -11.72 -1.54 12.54
C GLU A 40 -10.78 -2.63 12.04
N GLY A 41 -9.49 -2.35 12.14
CA GLY A 41 -8.46 -3.29 11.74
C GLY A 41 -8.18 -3.32 10.25
N ALA A 42 -8.88 -2.50 9.45
CA ALA A 42 -8.64 -2.44 8.01
C ALA A 42 -7.25 -1.87 7.72
N TYR A 43 -6.65 -2.35 6.65
CA TYR A 43 -5.31 -1.89 6.27
C TYR A 43 -5.18 -1.77 4.76
N LEU A 44 -4.28 -0.88 4.35
CA LEU A 44 -3.96 -0.68 2.93
C LEU A 44 -3.10 -1.83 2.42
N ARG A 45 -3.28 -2.19 1.16
CA ARG A 45 -2.50 -3.25 0.55
C ARG A 45 -2.00 -2.87 -0.84
N GLY A 46 -0.96 -3.58 -1.29
CA GLY A 46 -0.48 -3.55 -2.66
C GLY A 46 -0.17 -2.16 -3.18
N ASP A 47 -0.71 -1.87 -4.35
CA ASP A 47 -0.44 -0.61 -5.05
C ASP A 47 -0.86 0.63 -4.28
N SER A 48 -1.83 0.51 -3.38
CA SER A 48 -2.23 1.65 -2.55
C SER A 48 -1.13 2.05 -1.57
N VAL A 49 -0.37 1.08 -1.06
CA VAL A 49 0.79 1.38 -0.22
C VAL A 49 1.87 2.07 -1.05
N LEU A 50 2.12 1.59 -2.27
CA LEU A 50 3.10 2.22 -3.14
C LEU A 50 2.70 3.64 -3.49
N ALA A 51 1.42 3.87 -3.77
CA ALA A 51 0.92 5.21 -4.07
C ALA A 51 1.06 6.15 -2.87
N LEU A 52 0.86 5.62 -1.66
CA LEU A 52 1.02 6.41 -0.44
C LEU A 52 2.43 7.02 -0.33
N PHE A 53 3.44 6.30 -0.79
CA PHE A 53 4.83 6.74 -0.71
C PHE A 53 5.38 7.26 -2.04
N GLY A 54 4.56 7.32 -3.07
CA GLY A 54 4.99 7.77 -4.40
C GLY A 54 5.98 6.82 -5.06
N LEU A 55 5.90 5.54 -4.76
CA LEU A 55 6.78 4.53 -5.33
C LEU A 55 6.22 4.00 -6.65
N ALA A 56 7.12 3.63 -7.57
CA ALA A 56 6.78 3.03 -8.86
C ALA A 56 5.85 3.87 -9.73
N ASP A 57 5.66 5.12 -9.37
CA ASP A 57 4.80 6.05 -10.12
C ASP A 57 3.42 5.45 -10.41
N VAL A 58 2.88 4.73 -9.43
CA VAL A 58 1.57 4.11 -9.59
C VAL A 58 0.46 5.09 -9.24
N ASN A 59 -0.63 4.98 -9.98
CA ASN A 59 -1.81 5.79 -9.74
C ASN A 59 -3.02 4.86 -9.78
N PRO A 60 -3.28 4.14 -8.70
CA PRO A 60 -4.36 3.16 -8.69
C PRO A 60 -5.71 3.85 -8.81
N ARG A 61 -6.59 3.24 -9.61
CA ARG A 61 -7.95 3.75 -9.78
C ARG A 61 -8.80 3.56 -8.54
N LYS A 62 -8.47 2.56 -7.76
CA LYS A 62 -9.19 2.25 -6.53
C LYS A 62 -8.21 2.09 -5.39
N ILE A 63 -8.66 2.48 -4.21
CA ILE A 63 -7.88 2.27 -3.00
C ILE A 63 -8.14 0.86 -2.53
N ARG A 64 -7.08 0.06 -2.47
CA ARG A 64 -7.18 -1.33 -2.06
C ARG A 64 -6.98 -1.46 -0.57
N VAL A 65 -8.00 -1.99 0.09
CA VAL A 65 -7.96 -2.23 1.53
C VAL A 65 -8.38 -3.65 1.84
N VAL A 66 -7.89 -4.16 2.96
CA VAL A 66 -8.35 -5.43 3.50
C VAL A 66 -9.18 -5.10 4.73
N ALA A 67 -10.38 -5.63 4.78
CA ALA A 67 -11.27 -5.48 5.93
C ALA A 67 -11.31 -6.81 6.67
N PRO A 68 -10.74 -6.90 7.90
CA PRO A 68 -10.74 -8.16 8.65
C PRO A 68 -12.14 -8.61 9.05
N LYS A 69 -13.04 -7.65 9.24
CA LYS A 69 -14.42 -7.94 9.60
C LYS A 69 -15.32 -7.70 8.40
N ARG A 70 -16.20 -8.65 8.13
CA ARG A 70 -17.19 -8.47 7.06
C ARG A 70 -18.09 -7.30 7.40
N THR A 71 -18.28 -6.44 6.42
CA THR A 71 -19.26 -5.37 6.53
C THR A 71 -20.33 -5.57 5.45
N ARG A 72 -21.57 -5.30 5.82
CA ARG A 72 -22.68 -5.32 4.87
C ARG A 72 -22.87 -3.97 4.18
N ALA A 73 -22.14 -2.97 4.63
CA ALA A 73 -22.23 -1.65 4.04
C ALA A 73 -21.68 -1.68 2.62
N LYS A 74 -22.39 -1.01 1.72
CA LYS A 74 -21.93 -0.89 0.35
C LYS A 74 -20.75 0.09 0.31
N MET A 75 -19.65 -0.35 -0.25
CA MET A 75 -18.46 0.48 -0.32
C MET A 75 -18.51 1.40 -1.54
N PRO A 76 -17.95 2.62 -1.42
CA PRO A 76 -17.89 3.52 -2.55
C PRO A 76 -17.08 2.94 -3.72
N ALA A 77 -17.36 3.43 -4.91
CA ALA A 77 -16.70 2.94 -6.13
C ALA A 77 -15.17 3.14 -6.12
N PHE A 78 -14.68 4.10 -5.34
CA PHE A 78 -13.24 4.36 -5.28
C PHE A 78 -12.48 3.35 -4.40
N MET A 79 -13.19 2.42 -3.76
CA MET A 79 -12.59 1.42 -2.89
C MET A 79 -12.68 0.03 -3.49
N ASP A 80 -11.62 -0.74 -3.29
CA ASP A 80 -11.60 -2.16 -3.60
C ASP A 80 -11.31 -2.89 -2.30
N VAL A 81 -12.36 -3.46 -1.71
CA VAL A 81 -12.28 -4.08 -0.39
C VAL A 81 -12.23 -5.59 -0.53
N SER A 82 -11.23 -6.21 0.10
CA SER A 82 -11.12 -7.65 0.14
C SER A 82 -11.20 -8.13 1.59
N GLY A 83 -11.54 -9.40 1.75
CA GLY A 83 -11.54 -10.04 3.06
C GLY A 83 -10.13 -10.43 3.49
N PRO A 84 -10.00 -10.92 4.72
CA PRO A 84 -8.69 -11.32 5.22
C PRO A 84 -8.09 -12.45 4.39
N PRO A 85 -6.76 -12.44 4.19
CA PRO A 85 -6.13 -13.49 3.41
C PRO A 85 -6.25 -14.83 4.13
N ARG A 86 -6.32 -15.88 3.35
CA ARG A 86 -6.25 -17.23 3.88
C ARG A 86 -4.78 -17.57 4.07
N GLY A 87 -4.40 -17.99 5.26
CA GLY A 87 -3.03 -18.35 5.56
C GLY A 87 -2.31 -17.27 6.34
N GLU A 88 -1.09 -16.95 5.93
CA GLU A 88 -0.25 -16.02 6.68
C GLU A 88 -0.81 -14.61 6.65
N VAL A 89 -0.83 -14.00 7.82
CA VAL A 89 -1.15 -12.58 7.93
C VAL A 89 0.08 -11.79 7.48
N PRO A 90 -0.07 -10.83 6.57
CA PRO A 90 1.07 -10.02 6.15
C PRO A 90 1.60 -9.17 7.29
N ASN A 91 2.86 -8.77 7.19
CA ASN A 91 3.42 -7.84 8.15
C ASN A 91 2.76 -6.47 7.97
N LEU A 92 2.22 -5.96 9.06
CA LEU A 92 1.54 -4.68 9.06
C LEU A 92 2.35 -3.65 9.85
N THR A 93 2.15 -2.40 9.49
CA THR A 93 2.76 -1.28 10.18
C THR A 93 1.82 -0.10 10.11
N ARG A 94 2.14 0.94 10.88
CA ARG A 94 1.39 2.18 10.80
C ARG A 94 2.28 3.25 10.18
N TYR A 95 1.78 3.86 9.12
CA TYR A 95 2.43 4.99 8.50
C TYR A 95 1.58 6.22 8.83
N GLU A 96 2.08 7.00 9.78
CA GLU A 96 1.41 8.23 10.20
C GLU A 96 -0.06 7.99 10.58
N GLY A 97 -0.30 6.90 11.32
CA GLY A 97 -1.62 6.54 11.79
C GLY A 97 -2.41 5.63 10.85
N LEU A 98 -1.99 5.48 9.61
CA LEU A 98 -2.66 4.60 8.66
C LEU A 98 -2.09 3.20 8.75
N LEU A 99 -2.97 2.22 9.01
CA LEU A 99 -2.55 0.83 9.05
C LEU A 99 -2.36 0.32 7.62
N ALA A 100 -1.24 -0.31 7.36
CA ALA A 100 -0.89 -0.72 6.02
C ALA A 100 0.07 -1.91 6.05
N MET A 101 0.12 -2.65 4.95
CA MET A 101 1.17 -3.63 4.75
C MET A 101 2.53 -2.91 4.78
N ARG A 102 3.55 -3.58 5.29
CA ARG A 102 4.90 -3.06 5.13
C ARG A 102 5.22 -2.92 3.65
N VAL A 103 6.01 -1.91 3.31
CA VAL A 103 6.32 -1.61 1.91
C VAL A 103 6.85 -2.85 1.18
N ALA A 104 7.72 -3.64 1.83
CA ALA A 104 8.25 -4.84 1.22
C ALA A 104 7.14 -5.82 0.81
N ASP A 105 6.21 -6.08 1.71
CA ASP A 105 5.10 -6.99 1.42
C ASP A 105 4.15 -6.41 0.37
N ALA A 106 3.94 -5.09 0.40
CA ALA A 106 3.09 -4.44 -0.58
C ALA A 106 3.68 -4.53 -1.99
N ILE A 107 4.99 -4.39 -2.12
CA ILE A 107 5.67 -4.55 -3.41
C ILE A 107 5.44 -5.97 -3.95
N LEU A 108 5.63 -6.97 -3.11
CA LEU A 108 5.41 -8.37 -3.51
C LEU A 108 3.94 -8.64 -3.84
N ASP A 109 3.02 -7.99 -3.15
CA ASP A 109 1.59 -8.12 -3.40
C ASP A 109 1.20 -7.59 -4.78
N CYS A 110 2.02 -6.72 -5.36
CA CYS A 110 1.78 -6.15 -6.69
C CYS A 110 2.29 -7.03 -7.85
N ARG A 111 2.89 -8.16 -7.56
CA ARG A 111 3.35 -9.08 -8.62
C ARG A 111 2.16 -9.51 -9.47
N GLY A 112 2.34 -9.47 -10.79
CA GLY A 112 1.28 -9.79 -11.73
C GLY A 112 0.38 -8.61 -12.10
N ARG A 113 0.46 -7.50 -11.38
CA ARG A 113 -0.31 -6.29 -11.67
C ARG A 113 0.57 -5.17 -12.16
N ILE A 114 1.78 -5.07 -11.62
CA ILE A 114 2.75 -4.05 -11.98
C ILE A 114 3.97 -4.77 -12.54
N GLU A 115 4.55 -4.21 -13.57
CA GLU A 115 5.70 -4.80 -14.22
C GLU A 115 6.87 -4.95 -13.25
N ARG A 116 7.59 -6.06 -13.39
CA ARG A 116 8.70 -6.37 -12.52
C ARG A 116 9.74 -5.25 -12.42
N ASP A 117 10.09 -4.64 -13.54
CA ASP A 117 11.08 -3.58 -13.55
C ASP A 117 10.66 -2.39 -12.72
N ARG A 118 9.37 -2.05 -12.77
CA ARG A 118 8.83 -0.98 -11.94
C ARG A 118 8.82 -1.36 -10.47
N LEU A 119 8.57 -2.63 -10.15
CA LEU A 119 8.62 -3.10 -8.77
C LEU A 119 10.05 -3.10 -8.24
N LEU A 120 11.03 -3.46 -9.07
CA LEU A 120 12.44 -3.39 -8.68
C LEU A 120 12.87 -1.95 -8.45
N GLU A 121 12.41 -1.02 -9.27
CA GLU A 121 12.68 0.40 -9.09
C GLU A 121 12.04 0.90 -7.79
N ALA A 122 10.80 0.48 -7.52
CA ALA A 122 10.14 0.83 -6.28
C ALA A 122 10.91 0.32 -5.07
N ALA A 123 11.46 -0.90 -5.16
CA ALA A 123 12.27 -1.46 -4.09
C ALA A 123 13.53 -0.65 -3.83
N ARG A 124 14.20 -0.22 -4.90
CA ARG A 124 15.39 0.64 -4.77
C ARG A 124 15.06 1.97 -4.12
N ASP A 125 13.98 2.60 -4.56
CA ASP A 125 13.55 3.88 -4.00
C ASP A 125 13.14 3.72 -2.54
N ALA A 126 12.44 2.66 -2.22
CA ALA A 126 12.04 2.36 -0.85
C ALA A 126 13.26 2.17 0.05
N ARG A 127 14.31 1.52 -0.48
CA ARG A 127 15.54 1.34 0.28
C ARG A 127 16.24 2.68 0.54
N LYS A 128 16.28 3.54 -0.47
CA LYS A 128 16.88 4.87 -0.32
C LYS A 128 16.16 5.70 0.72
N GLU A 129 14.84 5.60 0.76
CA GLU A 129 14.04 6.38 1.69
C GLU A 129 13.90 5.73 3.06
N GLY A 130 14.52 4.56 3.27
CA GLY A 130 14.48 3.88 4.57
C GLY A 130 13.15 3.19 4.87
N LEU A 131 12.35 2.94 3.84
CA LEU A 131 11.05 2.28 4.00
C LEU A 131 11.17 0.77 4.09
N VAL A 132 12.27 0.22 3.62
CA VAL A 132 12.57 -1.21 3.75
C VAL A 132 13.95 -1.38 4.33
N THR A 133 14.12 -2.45 5.11
CA THR A 133 15.42 -2.79 5.67
C THR A 133 16.31 -3.44 4.60
N ARG A 134 17.61 -3.57 4.93
CA ARG A 134 18.53 -4.26 4.05
C ARG A 134 18.07 -5.70 3.77
N VAL A 135 17.60 -6.38 4.80
CA VAL A 135 17.13 -7.76 4.68
C VAL A 135 15.88 -7.83 3.81
N GLU A 136 14.95 -6.91 4.02
CA GLU A 136 13.74 -6.82 3.21
C GLU A 136 14.08 -6.54 1.75
N TYR A 137 15.02 -5.66 1.50
CA TYR A 137 15.43 -5.33 0.14
C TYR A 137 16.05 -6.54 -0.57
N ALA A 138 16.92 -7.27 0.12
CA ALA A 138 17.51 -8.49 -0.44
C ALA A 138 16.44 -9.53 -0.79
N ARG A 139 15.46 -9.68 0.09
CA ARG A 139 14.32 -10.57 -0.16
C ARG A 139 13.53 -10.12 -1.39
N LEU A 140 13.26 -8.83 -1.51
CA LEU A 140 12.53 -8.28 -2.66
C LEU A 140 13.24 -8.60 -3.96
N GLN A 141 14.56 -8.40 -4.01
CA GLN A 141 15.32 -8.70 -5.22
C GLN A 141 15.22 -10.17 -5.61
N ARG A 142 15.36 -11.07 -4.64
CA ARG A 142 15.25 -12.50 -4.89
C ARG A 142 13.86 -12.88 -5.40
N GLU A 143 12.84 -12.44 -4.69
CA GLU A 143 11.46 -12.82 -5.00
C GLU A 143 10.99 -12.26 -6.34
N LEU A 144 11.35 -11.03 -6.65
CA LEU A 144 10.97 -10.41 -7.91
C LEU A 144 11.68 -11.07 -9.10
N ARG A 145 12.94 -11.43 -8.95
CA ARG A 145 13.68 -12.11 -10.00
C ARG A 145 13.20 -13.55 -10.20
N ARG A 146 12.86 -14.21 -9.11
CA ARG A 146 12.35 -15.58 -9.14
C ARG A 146 11.02 -15.67 -9.87
N ALA A 147 10.13 -14.71 -9.64
CA ALA A 147 8.84 -14.67 -10.30
C ALA A 147 8.98 -14.58 -11.82
N ALA A 148 9.96 -13.80 -12.30
CA ALA A 148 10.22 -13.67 -13.74
C ALA A 148 10.70 -14.98 -14.35
N SER A 149 11.58 -15.70 -13.67
CA SER A 149 12.06 -17.00 -14.14
C SER A 149 10.91 -18.01 -14.26
N GLY A 150 10.03 -18.02 -13.26
CA GLY A 150 8.86 -18.88 -13.29
C GLY A 150 7.91 -18.56 -14.44
N GLN A 151 7.73 -17.29 -14.74
CA GLN A 151 6.89 -16.88 -15.86
C GLN A 151 7.51 -17.25 -17.21
N ALA A 152 8.82 -17.10 -17.34
CA ALA A 152 9.53 -17.47 -18.55
C ALA A 152 9.39 -18.98 -18.83
N GLU A 153 9.53 -19.79 -17.81
CA GLU A 153 9.36 -21.25 -17.92
C GLU A 153 7.93 -21.62 -18.33
N ARG A 154 6.95 -20.96 -17.79
CA ARG A 154 5.55 -21.21 -18.14
C ARG A 154 5.21 -20.80 -19.57
N SER A 155 5.83 -19.76 -20.07
CA SER A 155 5.54 -19.31 -21.44
C SER A 155 6.26 -20.14 -22.50
N THR A 156 7.26 -20.92 -22.14
CA THR A 156 7.97 -21.81 -23.07
C THR A 156 7.39 -23.23 -23.11
N SER A 157 6.49 -23.52 -22.23
CA SER A 157 5.79 -24.81 -22.21
C SER A 157 4.39 -24.66 -22.80
#